data_ed4a7fd1280977368171a6490738ed14
#
_entry.id   ed4a7fd1280977368171a6490738ed14
#
_cell.length_a   1.000
_cell.length_b   1.000
_cell.length_c   1.000
_cell.angle_alpha   90.00
_cell.angle_beta   90.00
_cell.angle_gamma   90.00
#
_symmetry.space_group_name_H-M   'P 1'
#
loop_
_entity.id
_entity.type
_entity.pdbx_description
1 polymer ?
#
loop_
_entity_poly.entity_id
_entity_poly.type
_entity_poly.pdbx_seq_one_letter_code
_entity_poly.pdbx_strand_id
1 'polypeptide(L)'
;DPDQRLVRVYVEGYEDVAFWRGIFDHFQNPYLRFEISVPDRGDLPKGKKVLLGMVPRSSEELLLCVDSDFDYLFAGRTEQSKEVNGARYMFHTYAYATENYLCYAPSLHNVCVKATKNDTHIFDFVRFMHEYSCTIYPLFLWYAFSAQLASENVFPLVDFKQSVRIGYLDLEENGARTLAWLRRNVEKRERLLQQRNARMIEPMREFEEQLRSRGLKPENAYLFMHGHTLMDNVVLVLLNTVCEKLRQMSIARITASEKRGVALKNEMANYTNSLRSIRDVLLDNENYTKCPLYRRLQRDIERYIVRTIFEMRRRGEIRDQSVVAILHNLRQGQ
;
A
#
# COMPACT_ATOMS: atom_id res chain seq x y z
N ASP A 1 4.83 -19.61 22.85
CA ASP A 1 5.21 -19.81 24.24
C ASP A 1 3.95 -19.63 25.11
N PRO A 2 3.60 -20.59 26.01
CA PRO A 2 2.40 -20.48 26.85
C PRO A 2 2.42 -19.28 27.82
N ASP A 3 3.58 -18.73 28.09
CA ASP A 3 3.74 -17.60 29.01
C ASP A 3 3.52 -16.21 28.35
N GLN A 4 3.37 -16.18 27.05
CA GLN A 4 3.09 -14.91 26.33
C GLN A 4 1.61 -14.58 26.39
N ARG A 5 1.29 -13.29 26.67
CA ARG A 5 -0.07 -12.79 26.54
C ARG A 5 -0.50 -12.80 25.09
N LEU A 6 -1.63 -13.42 24.81
CA LEU A 6 -2.22 -13.43 23.47
C LEU A 6 -2.89 -12.12 23.18
N VAL A 7 -2.50 -11.48 22.09
CA VAL A 7 -3.15 -10.30 21.50
C VAL A 7 -3.81 -10.70 20.18
N ARG A 8 -5.11 -10.58 20.11
CA ARG A 8 -5.88 -10.80 18.87
C ARG A 8 -5.84 -9.55 18.04
N VAL A 9 -5.57 -9.71 16.74
CA VAL A 9 -5.50 -8.63 15.76
C VAL A 9 -6.51 -8.93 14.67
N TYR A 10 -7.57 -8.15 14.58
CA TYR A 10 -8.56 -8.32 13.54
C TYR A 10 -8.28 -7.39 12.36
N VAL A 11 -8.37 -7.96 11.15
CA VAL A 11 -8.16 -7.29 9.86
C VAL A 11 -9.43 -7.37 9.01
N GLU A 12 -9.53 -6.58 7.93
CA GLU A 12 -10.73 -6.46 7.12
C GLU A 12 -11.00 -7.70 6.27
N GLY A 13 -9.95 -8.26 5.66
CA GLY A 13 -10.02 -9.40 4.77
C GLY A 13 -8.85 -10.38 4.94
N TYR A 14 -8.97 -11.54 4.31
CA TYR A 14 -7.91 -12.56 4.35
C TYR A 14 -6.62 -12.11 3.66
N GLU A 15 -6.73 -11.27 2.63
CA GLU A 15 -5.63 -10.67 1.90
C GLU A 15 -4.75 -9.76 2.77
N ASP A 16 -5.31 -9.19 3.84
CA ASP A 16 -4.59 -8.28 4.73
C ASP A 16 -3.75 -9.00 5.79
N VAL A 17 -4.06 -10.28 6.05
CA VAL A 17 -3.41 -11.06 7.14
C VAL A 17 -1.90 -11.08 6.98
N ALA A 18 -1.39 -11.32 5.77
CA ALA A 18 0.04 -11.40 5.52
C ALA A 18 0.75 -10.05 5.71
N PHE A 19 0.15 -8.95 5.23
CA PHE A 19 0.67 -7.60 5.41
C PHE A 19 0.82 -7.23 6.89
N TRP A 20 -0.25 -7.39 7.67
CA TRP A 20 -0.23 -7.09 9.10
C TRP A 20 0.67 -8.04 9.88
N ARG A 21 0.73 -9.34 9.49
CA ARG A 21 1.69 -10.28 10.07
C ARG A 21 3.13 -9.77 9.90
N GLY A 22 3.49 -9.32 8.69
CA GLY A 22 4.82 -8.79 8.40
C GLY A 22 5.20 -7.60 9.30
N ILE A 23 4.24 -6.72 9.63
CA ILE A 23 4.50 -5.60 10.55
C ILE A 23 4.75 -6.10 11.97
N PHE A 24 3.90 -6.98 12.51
CA PHE A 24 4.03 -7.46 13.90
C PHE A 24 5.28 -8.34 14.08
N ASP A 25 5.76 -9.01 13.02
CA ASP A 25 6.97 -9.83 13.08
C ASP A 25 8.26 -8.99 13.30
N HIS A 26 8.25 -7.71 12.96
CA HIS A 26 9.36 -6.81 13.32
C HIS A 26 9.47 -6.55 14.83
N PHE A 27 8.43 -6.84 15.61
CA PHE A 27 8.33 -6.50 17.03
C PHE A 27 8.18 -7.74 17.91
N GLN A 28 8.78 -8.86 17.52
CA GLN A 28 8.79 -10.08 18.34
C GLN A 28 9.40 -9.80 19.70
N ASN A 29 8.72 -10.25 20.74
CA ASN A 29 9.15 -10.08 22.13
C ASN A 29 8.65 -11.25 23.00
N PRO A 30 9.24 -11.50 24.18
CA PRO A 30 8.87 -12.63 25.01
C PRO A 30 7.54 -12.46 25.78
N TYR A 31 6.86 -11.31 25.69
CA TYR A 31 5.69 -11.01 26.54
C TYR A 31 4.37 -11.03 25.78
N LEU A 32 4.39 -10.69 24.49
CA LEU A 32 3.20 -10.58 23.64
C LEU A 32 3.30 -11.51 22.43
N ARG A 33 2.23 -12.24 22.18
CA ARG A 33 2.05 -13.06 20.99
C ARG A 33 0.85 -12.54 20.21
N PHE A 34 1.06 -12.22 18.95
CA PHE A 34 0.02 -11.69 18.07
C PHE A 34 -0.60 -12.81 17.22
N GLU A 35 -1.92 -12.86 17.20
CA GLU A 35 -2.70 -13.74 16.32
C GLU A 35 -3.60 -12.89 15.42
N ILE A 36 -3.34 -12.95 14.12
CA ILE A 36 -3.99 -12.11 13.11
C ILE A 36 -5.03 -12.94 12.38
N SER A 37 -6.25 -12.45 12.36
CA SER A 37 -7.39 -13.13 11.73
C SER A 37 -8.46 -12.15 11.27
N VAL A 38 -9.36 -12.64 10.42
CA VAL A 38 -10.61 -11.96 10.09
C VAL A 38 -11.64 -12.31 11.18
N PRO A 39 -12.46 -11.36 11.67
CA PRO A 39 -13.48 -11.67 12.67
C PRO A 39 -14.44 -12.74 12.17
N ASP A 40 -14.64 -13.82 12.97
CA ASP A 40 -15.66 -14.80 12.70
C ASP A 40 -16.99 -14.32 13.28
N ARG A 41 -17.93 -13.94 12.41
CA ARG A 41 -19.27 -13.49 12.78
C ARG A 41 -20.37 -14.11 11.91
N GLY A 42 -20.15 -15.35 11.45
CA GLY A 42 -21.16 -16.06 10.67
C GLY A 42 -21.54 -15.30 9.38
N ASP A 43 -22.83 -15.03 9.19
CA ASP A 43 -23.38 -14.42 7.96
C ASP A 43 -23.20 -12.91 7.83
N LEU A 44 -22.47 -12.25 8.74
CA LEU A 44 -22.27 -10.80 8.68
C LEU A 44 -21.25 -10.41 7.60
N PRO A 45 -21.45 -9.29 6.89
CA PRO A 45 -20.51 -8.81 5.90
C PRO A 45 -19.14 -8.54 6.55
N LYS A 46 -18.06 -8.89 5.83
CA LYS A 46 -16.68 -8.56 6.21
C LYS A 46 -16.36 -7.11 5.90
N GLY A 47 -15.20 -6.63 6.36
CA GLY A 47 -14.65 -5.35 6.01
C GLY A 47 -14.70 -4.30 7.13
N LYS A 48 -14.29 -3.11 6.81
CA LYS A 48 -14.06 -1.99 7.72
C LYS A 48 -15.23 -1.68 8.66
N LYS A 49 -16.47 -1.69 8.14
CA LYS A 49 -17.68 -1.40 8.98
C LYS A 49 -17.83 -2.36 10.15
N VAL A 50 -17.46 -3.62 9.98
CA VAL A 50 -17.49 -4.62 11.06
C VAL A 50 -16.49 -4.26 12.14
N LEU A 51 -15.26 -3.92 11.74
CA LEU A 51 -14.21 -3.52 12.68
C LEU A 51 -14.55 -2.21 13.40
N LEU A 52 -15.10 -1.22 12.71
CA LEU A 52 -15.60 0.00 13.36
C LEU A 52 -16.64 -0.31 14.44
N GLY A 53 -17.60 -1.19 14.16
CA GLY A 53 -18.56 -1.64 15.16
C GLY A 53 -17.96 -2.38 16.37
N MET A 54 -16.69 -2.79 16.27
CA MET A 54 -15.94 -3.44 17.36
C MET A 54 -15.09 -2.48 18.19
N VAL A 55 -14.94 -1.22 17.80
CA VAL A 55 -14.14 -0.22 18.53
C VAL A 55 -14.48 -0.16 20.04
N PRO A 56 -15.74 -0.20 20.46
CA PRO A 56 -16.05 -0.21 21.90
C PRO A 56 -15.54 -1.45 22.68
N ARG A 57 -15.19 -2.52 21.96
CA ARG A 57 -14.65 -3.77 22.54
C ARG A 57 -13.14 -3.87 22.40
N SER A 58 -12.52 -2.96 21.64
CA SER A 58 -11.07 -2.96 21.44
C SER A 58 -10.35 -2.71 22.76
N SER A 59 -9.22 -3.37 22.94
CA SER A 59 -8.44 -3.32 24.17
C SER A 59 -6.97 -3.60 23.90
N GLU A 60 -6.15 -3.60 24.92
CA GLU A 60 -4.74 -4.00 24.79
C GLU A 60 -4.56 -5.47 24.35
N GLU A 61 -5.61 -6.30 24.40
CA GLU A 61 -5.62 -7.68 23.93
C GLU A 61 -6.44 -7.89 22.65
N LEU A 62 -7.10 -6.83 22.17
CA LEU A 62 -7.90 -6.87 20.94
C LEU A 62 -7.63 -5.61 20.11
N LEU A 63 -6.81 -5.77 19.09
CA LEU A 63 -6.47 -4.72 18.13
C LEU A 63 -7.32 -4.83 16.87
N LEU A 64 -7.60 -3.70 16.27
CA LEU A 64 -8.32 -3.57 15.01
C LEU A 64 -7.38 -2.91 13.99
N CYS A 65 -7.22 -3.55 12.85
CA CYS A 65 -6.34 -3.07 11.78
C CYS A 65 -7.14 -2.90 10.50
N VAL A 66 -7.17 -1.67 9.98
CA VAL A 66 -8.00 -1.29 8.83
C VAL A 66 -7.20 -0.59 7.74
N ASP A 67 -7.71 -0.61 6.52
CA ASP A 67 -7.24 0.29 5.49
C ASP A 67 -7.62 1.73 5.83
N SER A 68 -6.76 2.66 5.49
CA SER A 68 -7.05 4.07 5.75
C SER A 68 -8.14 4.60 4.83
N ASP A 69 -8.23 4.11 3.59
CA ASP A 69 -8.97 4.80 2.54
C ASP A 69 -8.57 6.30 2.54
N PHE A 70 -9.52 7.20 2.72
CA PHE A 70 -9.25 8.61 2.92
C PHE A 70 -9.26 9.05 4.40
N ASP A 71 -9.52 8.15 5.35
CA ASP A 71 -9.75 8.55 6.75
C ASP A 71 -8.54 9.28 7.36
N TYR A 72 -7.31 8.83 7.04
CA TYR A 72 -6.12 9.54 7.47
C TYR A 72 -6.04 10.96 6.90
N LEU A 73 -6.27 11.13 5.61
CA LEU A 73 -6.22 12.44 4.95
C LEU A 73 -7.36 13.36 5.40
N PHE A 74 -8.55 12.81 5.63
CA PHE A 74 -9.71 13.59 6.06
C PHE A 74 -9.61 14.10 7.49
N ALA A 75 -8.83 13.44 8.33
CA ALA A 75 -8.44 13.96 9.66
C ALA A 75 -9.62 14.44 10.52
N GLY A 76 -10.73 13.73 10.50
CA GLY A 76 -11.90 14.05 11.31
C GLY A 76 -12.97 14.89 10.61
N ARG A 77 -12.88 15.08 9.30
CA ARG A 77 -13.97 15.70 8.51
C ARG A 77 -15.23 14.84 8.42
N THR A 78 -15.09 13.53 8.56
CA THR A 78 -16.19 12.57 8.61
C THR A 78 -16.19 11.86 9.96
N GLU A 79 -17.34 11.37 10.42
CA GLU A 79 -17.42 10.60 11.67
C GLU A 79 -16.52 9.35 11.61
N GLN A 80 -16.49 8.66 10.47
CA GLN A 80 -15.61 7.51 10.27
C GLN A 80 -14.12 7.91 10.43
N SER A 81 -13.70 9.01 9.82
CA SER A 81 -12.30 9.47 9.92
C SER A 81 -11.93 9.92 11.33
N LYS A 82 -12.88 10.45 12.13
CA LYS A 82 -12.67 10.72 13.56
C LYS A 82 -12.41 9.43 14.33
N GLU A 83 -13.23 8.42 14.09
CA GLU A 83 -13.13 7.14 14.78
C GLU A 83 -11.83 6.42 14.42
N VAL A 84 -11.51 6.29 13.13
CA VAL A 84 -10.28 5.63 12.64
C VAL A 84 -9.01 6.31 13.17
N ASN A 85 -8.95 7.65 13.17
CA ASN A 85 -7.78 8.37 13.66
C ASN A 85 -7.72 8.49 15.20
N GLY A 86 -8.84 8.33 15.91
CA GLY A 86 -8.95 8.58 17.35
C GLY A 86 -8.99 7.32 18.20
N ALA A 87 -9.35 6.16 17.67
CA ALA A 87 -9.49 4.93 18.44
C ALA A 87 -8.14 4.39 18.90
N ARG A 88 -7.99 4.20 20.21
CA ARG A 88 -6.71 3.86 20.87
C ARG A 88 -6.09 2.53 20.43
N TYR A 89 -6.92 1.56 20.07
CA TYR A 89 -6.50 0.19 19.73
C TYR A 89 -6.84 -0.15 18.28
N MET A 90 -7.01 0.88 17.44
CA MET A 90 -7.18 0.76 16.00
C MET A 90 -5.95 1.31 15.31
N PHE A 91 -5.41 0.54 14.37
CA PHE A 91 -4.33 0.95 13.47
C PHE A 91 -4.85 0.99 12.04
N HIS A 92 -4.33 1.90 11.26
CA HIS A 92 -4.69 2.03 9.86
C HIS A 92 -3.44 2.20 8.98
N THR A 93 -3.56 1.91 7.71
CA THR A 93 -2.42 1.84 6.79
C THR A 93 -1.73 3.18 6.52
N TYR A 94 -2.29 4.32 6.84
CA TYR A 94 -1.84 5.66 6.38
C TYR A 94 -1.91 5.85 4.87
N ALA A 95 -1.36 4.95 4.06
CA ALA A 95 -1.67 4.83 2.65
C ALA A 95 -3.15 4.48 2.47
N TYR A 96 -3.68 4.58 1.25
CA TYR A 96 -5.10 4.27 1.01
C TYR A 96 -5.43 2.85 1.49
N ALA A 97 -4.67 1.85 1.06
CA ALA A 97 -4.85 0.44 1.40
C ALA A 97 -3.50 -0.31 1.41
N THR A 98 -3.51 -1.60 1.74
CA THR A 98 -2.32 -2.45 1.75
C THR A 98 -1.68 -2.55 0.37
N GLU A 99 -2.45 -2.57 -0.72
CA GLU A 99 -1.95 -2.62 -2.10
C GLU A 99 -1.05 -1.43 -2.46
N ASN A 100 -1.28 -0.25 -1.86
CA ASN A 100 -0.43 0.91 -2.13
C ASN A 100 1.02 0.68 -1.65
N TYR A 101 1.23 -0.14 -0.62
CA TYR A 101 2.57 -0.57 -0.19
C TYR A 101 3.16 -1.61 -1.13
N LEU A 102 2.37 -2.62 -1.53
CA LEU A 102 2.81 -3.63 -2.50
C LEU A 102 3.28 -2.96 -3.81
N CYS A 103 2.63 -1.85 -4.18
CA CYS A 103 2.90 -1.03 -5.36
C CYS A 103 3.90 0.11 -5.12
N TYR A 104 4.67 0.09 -4.03
CA TYR A 104 5.64 1.13 -3.72
C TYR A 104 6.75 1.20 -4.78
N ALA A 105 6.86 2.32 -5.48
CA ALA A 105 7.68 2.46 -6.68
C ALA A 105 9.14 1.99 -6.53
N PRO A 106 9.87 2.30 -5.43
CA PRO A 106 11.24 1.82 -5.24
C PRO A 106 11.40 0.30 -5.15
N SER A 107 10.33 -0.44 -4.91
CA SER A 107 10.36 -1.91 -4.79
C SER A 107 10.05 -2.65 -6.08
N LEU A 108 9.54 -1.98 -7.12
CA LEU A 108 8.99 -2.63 -8.31
C LEU A 108 10.06 -3.29 -9.21
N HIS A 109 11.27 -2.74 -9.27
CA HIS A 109 12.37 -3.40 -9.99
C HIS A 109 12.64 -4.80 -9.41
N ASN A 110 12.65 -4.93 -8.09
CA ASN A 110 12.84 -6.23 -7.43
C ASN A 110 11.72 -7.24 -7.76
N VAL A 111 10.50 -6.77 -7.96
CA VAL A 111 9.40 -7.62 -8.46
C VAL A 111 9.75 -8.18 -9.86
N CYS A 112 10.26 -7.33 -10.76
CA CYS A 112 10.71 -7.78 -12.08
C CYS A 112 11.83 -8.83 -11.98
N VAL A 113 12.84 -8.59 -11.13
CA VAL A 113 13.94 -9.54 -10.92
C VAL A 113 13.45 -10.89 -10.43
N LYS A 114 12.59 -10.89 -9.42
CA LYS A 114 12.01 -12.13 -8.86
C LYS A 114 11.14 -12.88 -9.86
N ALA A 115 10.39 -12.16 -10.72
CA ALA A 115 9.50 -12.77 -11.70
C ALA A 115 10.23 -13.29 -12.94
N THR A 116 11.29 -12.60 -13.40
CA THR A 116 11.94 -12.85 -14.69
C THR A 116 13.35 -13.43 -14.60
N LYS A 117 13.96 -13.43 -13.40
CA LYS A 117 15.37 -13.82 -13.18
C LYS A 117 16.36 -12.96 -13.99
N ASN A 118 15.97 -11.74 -14.32
CA ASN A 118 16.78 -10.77 -15.06
C ASN A 118 16.86 -9.46 -14.29
N ASP A 119 18.07 -9.04 -13.92
CA ASP A 119 18.35 -7.83 -13.11
C ASP A 119 18.78 -6.63 -13.99
N THR A 120 18.48 -6.67 -15.29
CA THR A 120 18.80 -5.55 -16.18
C THR A 120 17.84 -4.38 -15.93
N HIS A 121 18.40 -3.20 -15.66
CA HIS A 121 17.61 -1.97 -15.50
C HIS A 121 17.24 -1.40 -16.88
N ILE A 122 15.97 -1.59 -17.29
CA ILE A 122 15.44 -1.07 -18.55
C ILE A 122 14.35 -0.03 -18.35
N PHE A 123 13.91 0.20 -17.10
CA PHE A 123 12.84 1.13 -16.76
C PHE A 123 13.02 1.68 -15.36
N ASP A 124 12.90 3.00 -15.20
CA ASP A 124 12.94 3.69 -13.91
C ASP A 124 11.52 3.85 -13.35
N PHE A 125 11.10 2.89 -12.54
CA PHE A 125 9.78 2.91 -11.88
C PHE A 125 9.58 4.12 -10.96
N VAL A 126 10.63 4.55 -10.26
CA VAL A 126 10.54 5.67 -9.32
C VAL A 126 10.24 6.96 -10.06
N ARG A 127 11.00 7.24 -11.11
CA ARG A 127 10.78 8.41 -11.97
C ARG A 127 9.41 8.37 -12.63
N PHE A 128 9.02 7.22 -13.20
CA PHE A 128 7.72 7.11 -13.87
C PHE A 128 6.56 7.34 -12.89
N MET A 129 6.58 6.67 -11.73
CA MET A 129 5.50 6.80 -10.73
C MET A 129 5.43 8.19 -10.11
N HIS A 130 6.56 8.90 -9.98
CA HIS A 130 6.59 10.31 -9.61
C HIS A 130 5.84 11.16 -10.66
N GLU A 131 6.21 11.04 -11.92
CA GLU A 131 5.59 11.81 -13.02
C GLU A 131 4.11 11.43 -13.22
N TYR A 132 3.77 10.14 -13.09
CA TYR A 132 2.40 9.64 -13.08
C TYR A 132 1.59 10.28 -11.96
N SER A 133 2.10 10.25 -10.74
CA SER A 133 1.45 10.81 -9.55
C SER A 133 1.18 12.30 -9.70
N CYS A 134 2.17 13.08 -10.15
CA CYS A 134 1.99 14.50 -10.45
C CYS A 134 0.94 14.73 -11.55
N THR A 135 0.92 13.86 -12.56
CA THR A 135 -0.03 14.00 -13.69
C THR A 135 -1.48 13.78 -13.23
N ILE A 136 -1.74 12.78 -12.39
CA ILE A 136 -3.10 12.47 -11.94
C ILE A 136 -3.57 13.35 -10.78
N TYR A 137 -2.68 14.10 -10.14
CA TYR A 137 -2.94 14.84 -8.91
C TYR A 137 -4.19 15.74 -8.96
N PRO A 138 -4.47 16.49 -10.01
CA PRO A 138 -5.69 17.30 -10.08
C PRO A 138 -6.97 16.45 -10.01
N LEU A 139 -7.01 15.33 -10.71
CA LEU A 139 -8.16 14.43 -10.67
C LEU A 139 -8.25 13.66 -9.34
N PHE A 140 -7.10 13.35 -8.72
CA PHE A 140 -7.08 12.79 -7.37
C PHE A 140 -7.74 13.75 -6.37
N LEU A 141 -7.46 15.04 -6.43
CA LEU A 141 -8.10 16.05 -5.58
C LEU A 141 -9.62 16.10 -5.81
N TRP A 142 -10.09 16.08 -7.04
CA TRP A 142 -11.52 16.00 -7.35
C TRP A 142 -12.17 14.74 -6.79
N TYR A 143 -11.51 13.59 -6.92
CA TYR A 143 -12.01 12.33 -6.38
C TYR A 143 -12.08 12.34 -4.85
N ALA A 144 -11.00 12.75 -4.18
CA ALA A 144 -10.96 12.82 -2.72
C ALA A 144 -11.96 13.85 -2.17
N PHE A 145 -12.05 15.03 -2.81
CA PHE A 145 -13.02 16.06 -2.43
C PHE A 145 -14.46 15.58 -2.60
N SER A 146 -14.76 14.92 -3.72
CA SER A 146 -16.07 14.33 -3.97
C SER A 146 -16.44 13.24 -2.96
N ALA A 147 -15.48 12.43 -2.54
CA ALA A 147 -15.70 11.33 -1.58
C ALA A 147 -16.11 11.81 -0.17
N GLN A 148 -15.73 13.03 0.23
CA GLN A 148 -16.15 13.59 1.52
C GLN A 148 -17.58 14.20 1.50
N LEU A 149 -18.12 14.48 0.30
CA LEU A 149 -19.44 15.11 0.15
C LEU A 149 -20.53 14.04 0.25
N ALA A 150 -21.35 14.10 1.29
CA ALA A 150 -22.39 13.10 1.54
C ALA A 150 -23.50 13.07 0.47
N SER A 151 -23.75 14.18 -0.23
CA SER A 151 -24.91 14.36 -1.11
C SER A 151 -24.57 14.61 -2.58
N GLU A 152 -23.33 14.96 -2.92
CA GLU A 152 -22.95 15.37 -4.27
C GLU A 152 -21.65 14.63 -4.71
N ASN A 153 -21.79 13.42 -5.20
CA ASN A 153 -20.63 12.71 -5.76
C ASN A 153 -20.39 13.14 -7.23
N VAL A 154 -19.69 14.26 -7.42
CA VAL A 154 -19.45 14.84 -8.75
C VAL A 154 -18.36 14.13 -9.55
N PHE A 155 -17.50 13.36 -8.88
CA PHE A 155 -16.43 12.58 -9.51
C PHE A 155 -16.21 11.25 -8.80
N PRO A 156 -17.08 10.25 -9.08
CA PRO A 156 -17.06 8.95 -8.40
C PRO A 156 -15.83 8.10 -8.79
N LEU A 157 -15.56 7.06 -8.00
CA LEU A 157 -14.44 6.13 -8.21
C LEU A 157 -14.39 5.57 -9.64
N VAL A 158 -15.54 5.25 -10.24
CA VAL A 158 -15.58 4.69 -11.59
C VAL A 158 -15.01 5.65 -12.62
N ASP A 159 -15.34 6.94 -12.51
CA ASP A 159 -14.83 8.00 -13.39
C ASP A 159 -13.35 8.28 -13.15
N PHE A 160 -12.93 8.32 -11.88
CA PHE A 160 -11.53 8.45 -11.50
C PHE A 160 -10.71 7.30 -12.08
N LYS A 161 -11.12 6.05 -11.84
CA LYS A 161 -10.46 4.84 -12.33
C LYS A 161 -10.26 4.85 -13.85
N GLN A 162 -11.28 5.23 -14.61
CA GLN A 162 -11.19 5.34 -16.07
C GLN A 162 -10.24 6.46 -16.53
N SER A 163 -10.18 7.56 -15.78
CA SER A 163 -9.39 8.74 -16.14
C SER A 163 -7.90 8.60 -15.86
N VAL A 164 -7.52 7.76 -14.88
CA VAL A 164 -6.12 7.61 -14.43
C VAL A 164 -5.44 6.31 -14.86
N ARG A 165 -6.18 5.41 -15.51
CA ARG A 165 -5.63 4.12 -15.97
C ARG A 165 -4.57 4.31 -17.05
N ILE A 166 -3.59 3.42 -17.04
CA ILE A 166 -2.61 3.26 -18.12
C ILE A 166 -3.10 2.11 -19.01
N GLY A 167 -3.49 2.43 -20.25
CA GLY A 167 -3.94 1.40 -21.20
C GLY A 167 -2.77 0.64 -21.84
N TYR A 168 -1.64 1.31 -22.02
CA TYR A 168 -0.46 0.79 -22.68
C TYR A 168 0.79 1.53 -22.18
N LEU A 169 1.90 0.83 -21.99
CA LEU A 169 3.20 1.41 -21.67
C LEU A 169 4.12 1.35 -22.89
N ASP A 170 4.55 2.52 -23.35
CA ASP A 170 5.68 2.65 -24.26
C ASP A 170 6.96 2.74 -23.41
N LEU A 171 7.93 1.82 -23.62
CA LEU A 171 9.18 1.80 -22.85
C LEU A 171 10.17 2.89 -23.27
N GLU A 172 9.99 3.48 -24.46
CA GLU A 172 10.90 4.52 -24.94
C GLU A 172 10.83 5.75 -24.01
N GLU A 173 12.00 6.36 -23.79
CA GLU A 173 12.14 7.53 -22.92
C GLU A 173 11.43 7.38 -21.55
N ASN A 174 11.53 6.17 -21.00
CA ASN A 174 10.92 5.84 -19.70
C ASN A 174 9.41 6.10 -19.64
N GLY A 175 8.67 5.79 -20.70
CA GLY A 175 7.21 5.94 -20.73
C GLY A 175 6.72 7.35 -21.06
N ALA A 176 7.56 8.24 -21.57
CA ALA A 176 7.20 9.64 -21.83
C ALA A 176 5.96 9.81 -22.71
N ARG A 177 5.80 8.98 -23.76
CA ARG A 177 4.61 9.00 -24.62
C ARG A 177 3.34 8.60 -23.89
N THR A 178 3.43 7.57 -23.04
CA THR A 178 2.32 7.11 -22.19
C THR A 178 1.88 8.23 -21.25
N LEU A 179 2.82 8.88 -20.58
CA LEU A 179 2.54 10.02 -19.68
C LEU A 179 1.97 11.23 -20.41
N ALA A 180 2.48 11.55 -21.61
CA ALA A 180 1.95 12.63 -22.41
C ALA A 180 0.50 12.40 -22.84
N TRP A 181 0.15 11.15 -23.20
CA TRP A 181 -1.24 10.77 -23.48
C TRP A 181 -2.12 10.90 -22.24
N LEU A 182 -1.66 10.37 -21.11
CA LEU A 182 -2.38 10.45 -19.83
C LEU A 182 -2.64 11.93 -19.45
N ARG A 183 -1.62 12.79 -19.54
CA ARG A 183 -1.71 14.22 -19.22
C ARG A 183 -2.79 14.92 -20.03
N ARG A 184 -2.83 14.69 -21.36
CA ARG A 184 -3.89 15.28 -22.21
C ARG A 184 -5.29 14.88 -21.77
N ASN A 185 -5.47 13.60 -21.38
CA ASN A 185 -6.76 13.09 -20.91
C ASN A 185 -7.14 13.70 -19.54
N VAL A 186 -6.20 13.76 -18.63
CA VAL A 186 -6.38 14.39 -17.30
C VAL A 186 -6.76 15.85 -17.44
N GLU A 187 -6.02 16.64 -18.23
CA GLU A 187 -6.30 18.05 -18.45
C GLU A 187 -7.68 18.31 -19.10
N LYS A 188 -8.07 17.44 -20.03
CA LYS A 188 -9.40 17.51 -20.63
C LYS A 188 -10.49 17.24 -19.59
N ARG A 189 -10.32 16.21 -18.77
CA ARG A 189 -11.30 15.83 -17.75
C ARG A 189 -11.38 16.89 -16.64
N GLU A 190 -10.25 17.41 -16.20
CA GLU A 190 -10.18 18.45 -15.19
C GLU A 190 -10.91 19.71 -15.65
N ARG A 191 -10.68 20.19 -16.88
CA ARG A 191 -11.39 21.34 -17.43
C ARG A 191 -12.91 21.16 -17.42
N LEU A 192 -13.39 19.97 -17.78
CA LEU A 192 -14.84 19.65 -17.73
C LEU A 192 -15.38 19.68 -16.29
N LEU A 193 -14.63 19.16 -15.31
CA LEU A 193 -15.02 19.19 -13.89
C LEU A 193 -15.07 20.63 -13.38
N GLN A 194 -14.06 21.46 -13.68
CA GLN A 194 -14.01 22.86 -13.29
C GLN A 194 -15.17 23.67 -13.90
N GLN A 195 -15.46 23.49 -15.19
CA GLN A 195 -16.57 24.18 -15.85
C GLN A 195 -17.94 23.82 -15.26
N ARG A 196 -18.16 22.54 -14.94
CA ARG A 196 -19.44 22.07 -14.40
C ARG A 196 -19.61 22.38 -12.91
N ASN A 197 -18.53 22.53 -12.17
CA ASN A 197 -18.53 22.63 -10.72
C ASN A 197 -17.74 23.86 -10.23
N ALA A 198 -17.85 25.01 -10.90
CA ALA A 198 -17.08 26.21 -10.59
C ALA A 198 -17.17 26.64 -9.12
N ARG A 199 -18.33 26.44 -8.47
CA ARG A 199 -18.55 26.73 -7.05
C ARG A 199 -17.70 25.89 -6.08
N MET A 200 -17.16 24.77 -6.54
CA MET A 200 -16.37 23.85 -5.71
C MET A 200 -14.86 24.15 -5.76
N ILE A 201 -14.41 25.02 -6.65
CA ILE A 201 -12.97 25.30 -6.84
C ILE A 201 -12.34 25.88 -5.57
N GLU A 202 -12.96 26.89 -4.97
CA GLU A 202 -12.42 27.53 -3.77
C GLU A 202 -12.47 26.61 -2.53
N PRO A 203 -13.59 25.93 -2.22
CA PRO A 203 -13.61 24.91 -1.16
C PRO A 203 -12.58 23.78 -1.38
N MET A 204 -12.32 23.40 -2.63
CA MET A 204 -11.32 22.37 -2.94
C MET A 204 -9.88 22.84 -2.67
N ARG A 205 -9.57 24.13 -2.81
CA ARG A 205 -8.25 24.69 -2.44
C ARG A 205 -8.01 24.57 -0.94
N GLU A 206 -8.95 24.97 -0.12
CA GLU A 206 -8.86 24.83 1.33
C GLU A 206 -8.71 23.34 1.73
N PHE A 207 -9.44 22.47 1.05
CA PHE A 207 -9.32 21.03 1.24
C PHE A 207 -7.94 20.51 0.86
N GLU A 208 -7.38 20.93 -0.27
CA GLU A 208 -6.02 20.57 -0.69
C GLU A 208 -4.97 20.99 0.35
N GLU A 209 -5.04 22.21 0.88
CA GLU A 209 -4.12 22.69 1.93
C GLU A 209 -4.16 21.78 3.17
N GLN A 210 -5.36 21.36 3.57
CA GLN A 210 -5.50 20.40 4.66
C GLN A 210 -4.85 19.05 4.32
N LEU A 211 -5.08 18.48 3.13
CA LEU A 211 -4.47 17.22 2.74
C LEU A 211 -2.94 17.34 2.70
N ARG A 212 -2.41 18.48 2.23
CA ARG A 212 -0.97 18.77 2.24
C ARG A 212 -0.39 18.82 3.65
N SER A 213 -1.12 19.38 4.62
CA SER A 213 -0.70 19.35 6.04
C SER A 213 -0.60 17.94 6.62
N ARG A 214 -1.30 16.98 6.01
CA ARG A 214 -1.24 15.54 6.34
C ARG A 214 -0.17 14.77 5.57
N GLY A 215 0.61 15.45 4.72
CA GLY A 215 1.72 14.87 3.99
C GLY A 215 1.42 14.47 2.54
N LEU A 216 0.22 14.81 2.03
CA LEU A 216 -0.06 14.66 0.60
C LEU A 216 0.80 15.64 -0.21
N LYS A 217 1.39 15.14 -1.28
CA LYS A 217 2.13 15.92 -2.29
C LYS A 217 1.76 15.39 -3.67
N PRO A 218 1.94 16.19 -4.74
CA PRO A 218 1.73 15.70 -6.10
C PRO A 218 2.49 14.40 -6.38
N GLU A 219 3.73 14.29 -5.90
CA GLU A 219 4.64 13.17 -6.18
C GLU A 219 4.23 11.88 -5.47
N ASN A 220 3.46 11.94 -4.41
CA ASN A 220 3.08 10.77 -3.60
C ASN A 220 1.57 10.45 -3.62
N ALA A 221 0.79 11.15 -4.45
CA ALA A 221 -0.66 10.95 -4.53
C ALA A 221 -1.03 9.50 -4.87
N TYR A 222 -0.18 8.77 -5.59
CA TYR A 222 -0.39 7.35 -5.89
C TYR A 222 -0.48 6.48 -4.64
N LEU A 223 0.14 6.87 -3.52
CA LEU A 223 0.02 6.14 -2.24
C LEU A 223 -1.34 6.35 -1.55
N PHE A 224 -2.09 7.35 -1.96
CA PHE A 224 -3.37 7.73 -1.38
C PHE A 224 -4.57 7.49 -2.31
N MET A 225 -4.34 6.98 -3.52
CA MET A 225 -5.42 6.61 -4.42
C MET A 225 -5.91 5.18 -4.15
N HIS A 226 -7.09 4.86 -4.61
CA HIS A 226 -7.71 3.54 -4.47
C HIS A 226 -6.77 2.41 -4.86
N GLY A 227 -6.47 1.50 -3.93
CA GLY A 227 -5.40 0.50 -4.01
C GLY A 227 -5.53 -0.44 -5.20
N HIS A 228 -6.71 -1.05 -5.40
CA HIS A 228 -6.94 -1.92 -6.56
C HIS A 228 -6.81 -1.16 -7.90
N THR A 229 -7.21 0.11 -7.96
CA THR A 229 -7.01 0.92 -9.18
C THR A 229 -5.52 1.11 -9.46
N LEU A 230 -4.73 1.41 -8.45
CA LEU A 230 -3.28 1.52 -8.58
C LEU A 230 -2.67 0.20 -9.05
N MET A 231 -3.00 -0.90 -8.39
CA MET A 231 -2.43 -2.21 -8.70
C MET A 231 -2.82 -2.69 -10.09
N ASP A 232 -4.11 -2.78 -10.38
CA ASP A 232 -4.61 -3.45 -11.59
C ASP A 232 -4.53 -2.58 -12.84
N ASN A 233 -4.73 -1.26 -12.70
CA ASN A 233 -4.83 -0.36 -13.85
C ASN A 233 -3.56 0.45 -14.13
N VAL A 234 -2.56 0.35 -13.26
CA VAL A 234 -1.29 1.07 -13.39
C VAL A 234 -0.11 0.12 -13.23
N VAL A 235 0.15 -0.35 -12.02
CA VAL A 235 1.40 -1.05 -11.69
C VAL A 235 1.53 -2.38 -12.41
N LEU A 236 0.48 -3.20 -12.49
CA LEU A 236 0.53 -4.45 -13.26
C LEU A 236 0.71 -4.21 -14.76
N VAL A 237 0.19 -3.12 -15.31
CA VAL A 237 0.45 -2.75 -16.73
C VAL A 237 1.93 -2.45 -16.95
N LEU A 238 2.55 -1.67 -16.03
CA LEU A 238 3.99 -1.39 -16.08
C LEU A 238 4.81 -2.67 -15.96
N LEU A 239 4.54 -3.47 -14.93
CA LEU A 239 5.28 -4.69 -14.64
C LEU A 239 5.17 -5.71 -15.78
N ASN A 240 3.98 -5.92 -16.34
CA ASN A 240 3.78 -6.85 -17.45
C ASN A 240 4.62 -6.45 -18.66
N THR A 241 4.63 -5.17 -19.03
CA THR A 241 5.40 -4.68 -20.19
C THR A 241 6.91 -4.80 -19.94
N VAL A 242 7.40 -4.37 -18.77
CA VAL A 242 8.82 -4.42 -18.42
C VAL A 242 9.30 -5.88 -18.29
N CYS A 243 8.54 -6.73 -17.58
CA CYS A 243 8.89 -8.14 -17.41
C CYS A 243 8.90 -8.90 -18.73
N GLU A 244 7.96 -8.64 -19.63
CA GLU A 244 7.95 -9.26 -20.95
C GLU A 244 9.23 -8.90 -21.74
N LYS A 245 9.63 -7.63 -21.73
CA LYS A 245 10.89 -7.21 -22.36
C LYS A 245 12.11 -7.88 -21.75
N LEU A 246 12.17 -7.99 -20.41
CA LEU A 246 13.26 -8.66 -19.69
C LEU A 246 13.31 -10.16 -20.02
N ARG A 247 12.16 -10.83 -20.15
CA ARG A 247 12.07 -12.24 -20.60
C ARG A 247 12.61 -12.40 -22.00
N GLN A 248 12.18 -11.55 -22.94
CA GLN A 248 12.67 -11.56 -24.32
C GLN A 248 14.19 -11.39 -24.38
N MET A 249 14.77 -10.48 -23.60
CA MET A 249 16.21 -10.28 -23.50
C MET A 249 16.93 -11.52 -22.98
N SER A 250 16.39 -12.20 -21.97
CA SER A 250 16.96 -13.44 -21.44
C SER A 250 16.91 -14.58 -22.46
N ILE A 251 15.78 -14.75 -23.14
CA ILE A 251 15.59 -15.74 -24.21
C ILE A 251 16.59 -15.48 -25.35
N ALA A 252 16.71 -14.24 -25.80
CA ALA A 252 17.65 -13.86 -26.84
C ALA A 252 19.11 -14.17 -26.45
N ARG A 253 19.49 -13.90 -25.19
CA ARG A 253 20.82 -14.22 -24.64
C ARG A 253 21.08 -15.73 -24.64
N ILE A 254 20.11 -16.54 -24.20
CA ILE A 254 20.23 -18.01 -24.20
C ILE A 254 20.35 -18.54 -25.63
N THR A 255 19.54 -18.03 -26.55
CA THR A 255 19.56 -18.45 -27.97
C THR A 255 20.87 -18.08 -28.68
N ALA A 256 21.44 -16.93 -28.35
CA ALA A 256 22.74 -16.47 -28.89
C ALA A 256 23.96 -17.14 -28.25
N SER A 257 23.78 -17.94 -27.19
CA SER A 257 24.86 -18.65 -26.51
C SER A 257 25.50 -19.71 -27.44
N GLU A 258 26.69 -20.22 -27.05
CA GLU A 258 27.36 -21.30 -27.77
C GLU A 258 26.68 -22.67 -27.64
N LYS A 259 25.72 -22.82 -26.74
CA LYS A 259 24.96 -24.06 -26.52
C LYS A 259 24.17 -24.44 -27.77
N ARG A 260 24.12 -25.75 -28.09
CA ARG A 260 23.38 -26.29 -29.23
C ARG A 260 22.63 -27.57 -28.83
N GLY A 261 21.65 -27.96 -29.64
CA GLY A 261 20.92 -29.21 -29.48
C GLY A 261 20.25 -29.36 -28.10
N VAL A 262 20.55 -30.46 -27.41
CA VAL A 262 19.97 -30.80 -26.11
C VAL A 262 20.37 -29.79 -25.03
N ALA A 263 21.63 -29.31 -25.06
CA ALA A 263 22.10 -28.33 -24.06
C ALA A 263 21.35 -27.00 -24.13
N LEU A 264 21.04 -26.52 -25.36
CA LEU A 264 20.21 -25.31 -25.54
C LEU A 264 18.77 -25.52 -25.08
N LYS A 265 18.18 -26.69 -25.42
CA LYS A 265 16.80 -27.03 -24.97
C LYS A 265 16.72 -27.08 -23.44
N ASN A 266 17.71 -27.71 -22.77
CA ASN A 266 17.72 -27.81 -21.32
C ASN A 266 17.86 -26.43 -20.65
N GLU A 267 18.73 -25.56 -21.18
CA GLU A 267 18.89 -24.20 -20.65
C GLU A 267 17.61 -23.39 -20.80
N MET A 268 16.97 -23.45 -21.97
CA MET A 268 15.69 -22.78 -22.22
C MET A 268 14.59 -23.30 -21.27
N ALA A 269 14.51 -24.61 -21.06
CA ALA A 269 13.57 -25.22 -20.13
C ALA A 269 13.83 -24.79 -18.68
N ASN A 270 15.11 -24.80 -18.25
CA ASN A 270 15.49 -24.34 -16.92
C ASN A 270 15.10 -22.88 -16.67
N TYR A 271 15.37 -22.01 -17.64
CA TYR A 271 14.97 -20.61 -17.54
C TYR A 271 13.45 -20.47 -17.45
N THR A 272 12.71 -21.10 -18.37
CA THR A 272 11.24 -21.00 -18.41
C THR A 272 10.61 -21.52 -17.12
N ASN A 273 11.09 -22.65 -16.57
CA ASN A 273 10.60 -23.22 -15.32
C ASN A 273 10.95 -22.38 -14.09
N SER A 274 11.93 -21.48 -14.17
CA SER A 274 12.31 -20.58 -13.08
C SER A 274 11.44 -19.33 -13.00
N LEU A 275 10.65 -19.02 -14.01
CA LEU A 275 9.78 -17.85 -14.06
C LEU A 275 8.64 -17.95 -13.03
N ARG A 276 8.24 -16.80 -12.49
CA ARG A 276 7.12 -16.70 -11.57
C ARG A 276 6.01 -15.81 -12.15
N SER A 277 4.80 -16.00 -11.68
CA SER A 277 3.68 -15.09 -11.94
C SER A 277 4.03 -13.68 -11.43
N ILE A 278 3.88 -12.68 -12.27
CA ILE A 278 4.17 -11.29 -11.92
C ILE A 278 3.22 -10.81 -10.81
N ARG A 279 1.93 -11.16 -10.92
CA ARG A 279 0.92 -10.82 -9.92
C ARG A 279 1.24 -11.44 -8.56
N ASP A 280 1.60 -12.73 -8.52
CA ASP A 280 1.91 -13.41 -7.26
C ASP A 280 3.16 -12.82 -6.60
N VAL A 281 4.20 -12.51 -7.41
CA VAL A 281 5.41 -11.86 -6.89
C VAL A 281 5.11 -10.46 -6.37
N LEU A 282 4.19 -9.70 -7.00
CA LEU A 282 3.76 -8.39 -6.50
C LEU A 282 2.99 -8.52 -5.17
N LEU A 283 2.11 -9.50 -5.05
CA LEU A 283 1.37 -9.78 -3.81
C LEU A 283 2.30 -10.24 -2.68
N ASP A 284 3.41 -10.93 -3.01
CA ASP A 284 4.47 -11.32 -2.08
C ASP A 284 5.53 -10.21 -1.86
N ASN A 285 5.30 -8.97 -2.32
CA ASN A 285 6.29 -7.91 -2.21
C ASN A 285 6.34 -7.35 -0.78
N GLU A 286 7.51 -7.43 -0.15
CA GLU A 286 7.77 -6.89 1.19
C GLU A 286 8.78 -5.74 1.20
N ASN A 287 9.25 -5.27 0.02
CA ASN A 287 10.34 -4.29 -0.08
C ASN A 287 9.88 -2.83 0.06
N TYR A 288 8.78 -2.60 0.75
CA TYR A 288 8.21 -1.27 1.02
C TYR A 288 8.59 -0.69 2.40
N THR A 289 9.44 -1.35 3.16
CA THR A 289 9.81 -0.94 4.54
C THR A 289 10.43 0.46 4.62
N LYS A 290 10.98 0.95 3.50
CA LYS A 290 11.51 2.32 3.40
C LYS A 290 10.43 3.38 3.14
N CYS A 291 9.18 2.99 2.86
CA CYS A 291 8.08 3.93 2.65
C CYS A 291 7.82 4.75 3.94
N PRO A 292 7.80 6.09 3.87
CA PRO A 292 7.60 6.93 5.06
C PRO A 292 6.28 6.66 5.79
N LEU A 293 5.21 6.31 5.06
CA LEU A 293 3.91 5.97 5.66
C LEU A 293 3.97 4.64 6.41
N TYR A 294 4.68 3.64 5.85
CA TYR A 294 4.89 2.35 6.51
C TYR A 294 5.69 2.51 7.81
N ARG A 295 6.77 3.30 7.79
CA ARG A 295 7.55 3.62 8.99
C ARG A 295 6.72 4.34 10.05
N ARG A 296 5.74 5.13 9.65
CA ARG A 296 4.80 5.76 10.58
C ARG A 296 3.92 4.72 11.25
N LEU A 297 3.36 3.79 10.48
CA LEU A 297 2.58 2.68 10.99
C LEU A 297 3.40 1.80 11.95
N GLN A 298 4.64 1.47 11.58
CA GLN A 298 5.55 0.74 12.47
C GLN A 298 5.73 1.45 13.81
N ARG A 299 5.95 2.76 13.82
CA ARG A 299 6.10 3.53 15.07
C ARG A 299 4.86 3.52 15.95
N ASP A 300 3.66 3.50 15.35
CA ASP A 300 2.43 3.44 16.14
C ASP A 300 2.27 2.07 16.83
N ILE A 301 2.60 0.99 16.12
CA ILE A 301 2.59 -0.37 16.68
C ILE A 301 3.68 -0.51 17.74
N GLU A 302 4.88 0.01 17.51
CA GLU A 302 5.94 0.03 18.50
C GLU A 302 5.50 0.73 19.79
N ARG A 303 4.90 1.91 19.68
CA ARG A 303 4.38 2.66 20.85
C ARG A 303 3.32 1.86 21.60
N TYR A 304 2.44 1.16 20.89
CA TYR A 304 1.47 0.28 21.54
C TYR A 304 2.17 -0.83 22.32
N ILE A 305 3.12 -1.54 21.72
CA ILE A 305 3.84 -2.65 22.34
C ILE A 305 4.60 -2.17 23.58
N VAL A 306 5.38 -1.10 23.44
CA VAL A 306 6.15 -0.49 24.55
C VAL A 306 5.22 -0.12 25.71
N ARG A 307 4.12 0.55 25.43
CA ARG A 307 3.14 0.94 26.44
C ARG A 307 2.52 -0.28 27.12
N THR A 308 2.10 -1.28 26.36
CA THR A 308 1.47 -2.49 26.90
C THR A 308 2.42 -3.26 27.81
N ILE A 309 3.67 -3.46 27.41
CA ILE A 309 4.70 -4.12 28.23
C ILE A 309 4.96 -3.32 29.51
N PHE A 310 5.02 -1.98 29.43
CA PHE A 310 5.19 -1.13 30.59
C PHE A 310 4.02 -1.26 31.59
N GLU A 311 2.77 -1.28 31.08
CA GLU A 311 1.58 -1.45 31.93
C GLU A 311 1.53 -2.86 32.56
N MET A 312 1.94 -3.91 31.85
CA MET A 312 2.05 -5.28 32.40
C MET A 312 3.06 -5.31 33.56
N ARG A 313 4.21 -4.63 33.39
CA ARG A 313 5.20 -4.51 34.47
C ARG A 313 4.63 -3.76 35.68
N ARG A 314 3.93 -2.65 35.46
CA ARG A 314 3.32 -1.83 36.54
C ARG A 314 2.27 -2.65 37.32
N ARG A 315 1.56 -3.55 36.67
CA ARG A 315 0.58 -4.47 37.28
C ARG A 315 1.24 -5.68 37.96
N GLY A 316 2.56 -5.84 37.88
CA GLY A 316 3.30 -6.95 38.48
C GLY A 316 3.20 -8.26 37.70
N GLU A 317 2.68 -8.24 36.47
CA GLU A 317 2.57 -9.40 35.58
C GLU A 317 3.94 -9.82 35.02
N ILE A 318 4.87 -8.88 34.90
CA ILE A 318 6.24 -9.08 34.46
C ILE A 318 7.18 -8.64 35.57
N ARG A 319 8.03 -9.56 36.06
CA ARG A 319 9.02 -9.31 37.13
C ARG A 319 10.44 -9.12 36.61
N ASP A 320 10.69 -9.36 35.34
CA ASP A 320 12.02 -9.38 34.75
C ASP A 320 12.60 -7.96 34.63
N GLN A 321 13.85 -7.77 35.06
CA GLN A 321 14.60 -6.51 34.91
C GLN A 321 15.05 -6.28 33.45
N SER A 322 15.04 -7.31 32.61
CA SER A 322 15.41 -7.24 31.18
C SER A 322 14.42 -6.44 30.32
N VAL A 323 13.25 -6.10 30.84
CA VAL A 323 12.25 -5.26 30.12
C VAL A 323 12.89 -3.97 29.58
N VAL A 324 13.81 -3.36 30.32
CA VAL A 324 14.50 -2.13 29.89
C VAL A 324 15.40 -2.40 28.68
N ALA A 325 16.11 -3.52 28.69
CA ALA A 325 16.96 -3.94 27.56
C ALA A 325 16.14 -4.29 26.32
N ILE A 326 14.99 -4.94 26.46
CA ILE A 326 14.08 -5.27 25.36
C ILE A 326 13.48 -4.00 24.76
N LEU A 327 13.04 -3.06 25.57
CA LEU A 327 12.54 -1.76 25.10
C LEU A 327 13.64 -0.95 24.41
N HIS A 328 14.89 -1.09 24.85
CA HIS A 328 16.05 -0.48 24.20
C HIS A 328 16.36 -1.14 22.85
N ASN A 329 16.30 -2.47 22.77
CA ASN A 329 16.54 -3.24 21.53
C ASN A 329 15.45 -3.01 20.47
N LEU A 330 14.18 -2.90 20.88
CA LEU A 330 13.08 -2.53 19.99
C LEU A 330 13.30 -1.14 19.36
N ARG A 331 13.94 -0.20 20.08
CA ARG A 331 14.28 1.13 19.57
C ARG A 331 15.54 1.19 18.71
N GLN A 332 16.46 0.23 18.85
CA GLN A 332 17.72 0.21 18.08
C GLN A 332 17.64 -0.65 16.79
N GLY A 333 16.62 -1.47 16.61
CA GLY A 333 16.39 -2.29 15.43
C GLY A 333 15.84 -1.53 14.21
N GLN A 334 16.01 -0.20 14.21
CA GLN A 334 15.56 0.70 13.13
C GLN A 334 16.69 1.11 12.20
#